data_3302cf074c514cd8d0826a1ef167591b
#
_entry.id   3302cf074c514cd8d0826a1ef167591b
#
_cell.length_a   1.000
_cell.length_b   1.000
_cell.length_c   1.000
_cell.angle_alpha   90.00
_cell.angle_beta   90.00
_cell.angle_gamma   90.00
#
_symmetry.space_group_name_H-M   'P 1'
#
loop_
_entity.id
_entity.type
_entity.pdbx_description
1 polymer ?
#
loop_
_entity_poly.entity_id
_entity_poly.type
_entity_poly.pdbx_seq_one_letter_code
_entity_poly.pdbx_strand_id
1 'polypeptide(L)'
;MALFNWFGKKPEENEETNPEVVETTELQTNDSDSPAENEDDKKRLITITWGTGLPIDVIYNFIHKNYEEEGYQDALINQDVTYRDAKINIILNDLNMLFKRITLRYKTDIRRVQVMIENNRQAFALAAASDLEALLETYNEHLAEISKMESLLAANDPKMMTMIESYRRGFLKGNAAVTINFLNNNK
;
A
#
# COMPACT_ATOMS: atom_id res chain seq x y z
N MET A 1 -53.24 -3.46 12.43
CA MET A 1 -53.80 -3.85 11.11
C MET A 1 -52.83 -3.41 10.02
N ALA A 2 -52.57 -4.31 9.13
CA ALA A 2 -51.86 -4.29 7.87
C ALA A 2 -50.43 -4.86 7.92
N LEU A 3 -50.42 -6.16 7.71
CA LEU A 3 -49.32 -7.00 7.24
C LEU A 3 -48.96 -6.63 5.80
N PHE A 4 -47.72 -6.48 5.47
CA PHE A 4 -47.25 -6.52 4.11
C PHE A 4 -46.29 -7.70 3.91
N ASN A 5 -46.82 -8.73 3.29
CA ASN A 5 -46.14 -9.84 2.68
C ASN A 5 -45.38 -9.36 1.44
N TRP A 6 -44.13 -9.70 1.31
CA TRP A 6 -43.46 -9.80 0.03
C TRP A 6 -42.75 -11.14 -0.08
N PHE A 7 -43.47 -12.07 -0.65
CA PHE A 7 -42.94 -13.32 -1.19
C PHE A 7 -42.96 -13.23 -2.73
N GLY A 8 -41.86 -13.64 -3.35
CA GLY A 8 -41.94 -14.30 -4.64
C GLY A 8 -41.29 -13.62 -5.82
N LYS A 9 -40.15 -14.13 -6.26
CA LYS A 9 -40.03 -14.84 -7.53
C LYS A 9 -38.63 -15.44 -7.69
N LYS A 10 -38.60 -16.77 -7.88
CA LYS A 10 -37.50 -17.51 -8.51
C LYS A 10 -37.49 -17.20 -10.01
N PRO A 11 -36.34 -17.17 -10.67
CA PRO A 11 -36.22 -17.47 -12.09
C PRO A 11 -35.74 -18.91 -12.32
N GLU A 12 -36.21 -19.42 -13.43
CA GLU A 12 -36.07 -20.73 -13.99
C GLU A 12 -34.65 -21.06 -14.45
N GLU A 13 -34.36 -22.38 -14.40
CA GLU A 13 -33.28 -23.09 -15.07
C GLU A 13 -33.41 -23.03 -16.60
N ASN A 14 -32.29 -23.03 -17.30
CA ASN A 14 -32.01 -23.74 -18.55
C ASN A 14 -30.47 -23.90 -18.63
N GLU A 15 -30.00 -25.07 -18.42
CA GLU A 15 -29.59 -26.22 -19.26
C GLU A 15 -28.58 -25.88 -20.37
N GLU A 16 -27.40 -26.50 -20.14
CA GLU A 16 -26.53 -27.29 -21.03
C GLU A 16 -26.09 -26.68 -22.36
N THR A 17 -24.77 -26.64 -22.54
CA THR A 17 -24.00 -27.63 -23.29
C THR A 17 -22.50 -27.31 -23.30
N ASN A 18 -21.68 -28.25 -22.84
CA ASN A 18 -20.32 -28.51 -23.31
C ASN A 18 -20.46 -29.50 -24.49
N PRO A 19 -19.60 -29.55 -25.51
CA PRO A 19 -18.28 -30.14 -25.39
C PRO A 19 -17.19 -29.71 -26.41
N GLU A 20 -15.96 -30.28 -26.11
CA GLU A 20 -14.92 -30.82 -26.99
C GLU A 20 -13.96 -29.88 -27.73
N VAL A 21 -12.73 -29.89 -27.28
CA VAL A 21 -11.49 -30.61 -27.72
C VAL A 21 -11.34 -30.77 -29.26
N VAL A 22 -10.26 -30.26 -29.81
CA VAL A 22 -9.34 -30.79 -30.84
C VAL A 22 -8.26 -29.73 -31.07
N GLU A 23 -7.05 -29.90 -30.65
CA GLU A 23 -5.84 -30.53 -31.20
C GLU A 23 -5.29 -29.96 -32.51
N THR A 24 -4.00 -29.69 -32.42
CA THR A 24 -2.87 -29.82 -33.36
C THR A 24 -2.61 -28.78 -34.46
N THR A 25 -1.41 -28.21 -34.32
CA THR A 25 -0.23 -28.23 -35.23
C THR A 25 -0.38 -27.50 -36.59
N GLU A 26 0.43 -26.51 -36.85
CA GLU A 26 1.70 -26.63 -37.61
C GLU A 26 2.38 -25.27 -37.85
N LEU A 27 3.68 -25.36 -37.89
CA LEU A 27 4.64 -24.34 -38.30
C LEU A 27 4.43 -23.89 -39.76
N GLN A 28 4.55 -22.59 -40.03
CA GLN A 28 5.22 -22.13 -41.23
C GLN A 28 5.91 -20.79 -41.00
N THR A 29 7.21 -20.84 -41.18
CA THR A 29 8.14 -19.73 -41.36
C THR A 29 7.82 -18.99 -42.66
N ASN A 30 7.85 -17.65 -42.61
CA ASN A 30 8.43 -16.88 -43.73
C ASN A 30 8.94 -15.52 -43.24
N ASP A 31 10.20 -15.30 -43.56
CA ASP A 31 10.94 -14.06 -43.52
C ASP A 31 10.28 -12.95 -44.34
N SER A 32 10.27 -11.73 -43.82
CA SER A 32 10.80 -10.54 -44.51
C SER A 32 10.51 -9.26 -43.71
N ASP A 33 11.57 -8.75 -43.13
CA ASP A 33 12.11 -7.39 -43.26
C ASP A 33 11.26 -6.17 -42.95
N SER A 34 11.75 -5.47 -41.97
CA SER A 34 11.85 -4.03 -41.71
C SER A 34 11.25 -3.55 -40.39
N PRO A 35 11.99 -2.71 -39.60
CA PRO A 35 11.70 -2.45 -38.20
C PRO A 35 10.72 -1.31 -38.06
N ALA A 36 9.55 -1.61 -37.53
CA ALA A 36 8.72 -0.60 -36.88
C ALA A 36 9.11 -0.56 -35.40
N GLU A 37 9.69 0.54 -34.98
CA GLU A 37 9.93 0.87 -33.58
C GLU A 37 8.62 0.81 -32.81
N ASN A 38 8.41 -0.27 -32.09
CA ASN A 38 7.34 -0.36 -31.12
C ASN A 38 7.78 0.33 -29.82
N GLU A 39 7.32 1.54 -29.62
CA GLU A 39 7.36 2.30 -28.34
C GLU A 39 6.52 1.62 -27.23
N ASP A 40 6.62 0.34 -27.02
CA ASP A 40 5.91 -0.37 -25.95
C ASP A 40 6.80 -1.26 -25.09
N ASP A 41 8.09 -1.00 -25.06
CA ASP A 41 8.97 -1.48 -23.99
C ASP A 41 8.92 -0.55 -22.75
N LYS A 42 7.71 -0.18 -22.32
CA LYS A 42 7.50 0.21 -20.94
C LYS A 42 7.84 -1.02 -20.12
N LYS A 43 9.09 -1.05 -19.63
CA LYS A 43 9.57 -1.97 -18.61
C LYS A 43 8.41 -2.29 -17.69
N ARG A 44 7.84 -3.49 -17.81
CA ARG A 44 6.96 -4.06 -16.80
C ARG A 44 7.82 -4.21 -15.55
N LEU A 45 7.89 -3.16 -14.76
CA LEU A 45 8.38 -3.24 -13.41
C LEU A 45 7.49 -4.26 -12.71
N ILE A 46 8.02 -5.47 -12.54
CA ILE A 46 7.38 -6.45 -11.65
C ILE A 46 7.51 -5.84 -10.26
N THR A 47 6.50 -5.10 -9.86
CA THR A 47 6.37 -4.63 -8.48
C THR A 47 5.98 -5.85 -7.66
N ILE A 48 6.96 -6.47 -7.02
CA ILE A 48 6.69 -7.49 -6.02
C ILE A 48 6.07 -6.75 -4.84
N THR A 49 4.75 -6.82 -4.73
CA THR A 49 4.05 -6.26 -3.58
C THR A 49 4.22 -7.23 -2.42
N TRP A 50 5.22 -6.97 -1.58
CA TRP A 50 5.37 -7.65 -0.30
C TRP A 50 4.30 -7.12 0.63
N GLY A 51 3.26 -7.89 0.86
CA GLY A 51 2.19 -7.49 1.76
C GLY A 51 1.61 -8.71 2.48
N THR A 52 1.28 -8.52 3.75
CA THR A 52 0.62 -9.53 4.57
C THR A 52 -0.91 -9.48 4.41
N GLY A 53 -1.43 -8.45 3.70
CA GLY A 53 -2.85 -8.13 3.64
C GLY A 53 -3.38 -7.55 4.96
N LEU A 54 -2.50 -7.28 5.92
CA LEU A 54 -2.84 -6.79 7.25
C LEU A 54 -2.57 -5.26 7.38
N PRO A 55 -3.17 -4.59 8.35
CA PRO A 55 -3.07 -3.14 8.50
C PRO A 55 -1.65 -2.57 8.59
N ILE A 56 -0.67 -3.36 9.05
CA ILE A 56 0.74 -2.93 9.14
C ILE A 56 1.34 -2.58 7.78
N ASP A 57 0.87 -3.20 6.69
CA ASP A 57 1.36 -2.94 5.34
C ASP A 57 1.17 -1.49 4.92
N VAL A 58 0.14 -0.81 5.44
CA VAL A 58 -0.12 0.59 5.16
C VAL A 58 1.02 1.47 5.70
N ILE A 59 1.62 1.11 6.84
CA ILE A 59 2.77 1.81 7.42
C ILE A 59 4.00 1.62 6.54
N TYR A 60 4.29 0.39 6.13
CA TYR A 60 5.41 0.11 5.22
C TYR A 60 5.28 0.86 3.90
N ASN A 61 4.09 0.85 3.30
CA ASN A 61 3.82 1.58 2.06
C ASN A 61 4.03 3.10 2.23
N PHE A 62 3.63 3.66 3.38
CA PHE A 62 3.83 5.07 3.67
C PHE A 62 5.32 5.43 3.78
N ILE A 63 6.12 4.63 4.50
CA ILE A 63 7.55 4.87 4.68
C ILE A 63 8.31 4.81 3.35
N HIS A 64 7.88 3.93 2.43
CA HIS A 64 8.50 3.75 1.12
C HIS A 64 7.91 4.67 0.03
N LYS A 65 6.92 5.50 0.36
CA LYS A 65 6.37 6.46 -0.60
C LYS A 65 7.45 7.47 -1.01
N ASN A 66 7.57 7.67 -2.33
CA ASN A 66 8.48 8.65 -2.90
C ASN A 66 7.80 10.03 -2.97
N TYR A 67 8.36 11.01 -2.28
CA TYR A 67 7.90 12.40 -2.25
C TYR A 67 8.82 13.34 -3.06
N GLU A 68 9.67 12.81 -3.93
CA GLU A 68 10.65 13.62 -4.67
C GLU A 68 9.99 14.64 -5.58
N GLU A 69 8.94 14.24 -6.29
CA GLU A 69 8.19 15.14 -7.16
C GLU A 69 7.47 16.23 -6.35
N GLU A 70 6.85 15.88 -5.23
CA GLU A 70 6.20 16.86 -4.34
C GLU A 70 7.22 17.89 -3.82
N GLY A 71 8.40 17.42 -3.42
CA GLY A 71 9.48 18.31 -2.98
C GLY A 71 9.98 19.23 -4.08
N TYR A 72 10.11 18.73 -5.31
CA TYR A 72 10.51 19.53 -6.47
C TYR A 72 9.49 20.64 -6.75
N GLN A 73 8.21 20.33 -6.81
CA GLN A 73 7.15 21.30 -7.06
C GLN A 73 7.03 22.34 -5.94
N ASP A 74 7.16 21.91 -4.69
CA ASP A 74 7.16 22.82 -3.54
C ASP A 74 8.31 23.83 -3.60
N ALA A 75 9.51 23.45 -4.06
CA ALA A 75 10.65 24.33 -4.23
C ALA A 75 10.46 25.35 -5.37
N LEU A 76 9.71 25.01 -6.41
CA LEU A 76 9.35 25.96 -7.46
C LEU A 76 8.39 27.06 -6.95
N ILE A 77 7.57 26.73 -5.94
CA ILE A 77 6.63 27.66 -5.31
C ILE A 77 7.35 28.55 -4.29
N ASN A 78 8.14 27.91 -3.41
CA ASN A 78 8.84 28.63 -2.35
C ASN A 78 10.16 27.92 -2.00
N GLN A 79 11.28 28.61 -2.15
CA GLN A 79 12.63 28.12 -1.88
C GLN A 79 13.04 28.21 -0.41
N ASP A 80 12.18 28.75 0.47
CA ASP A 80 12.49 28.92 1.89
C ASP A 80 12.64 27.58 2.61
N VAL A 81 13.72 27.48 3.37
CA VAL A 81 14.02 26.31 4.22
C VAL A 81 12.92 26.11 5.26
N THR A 82 12.35 27.18 5.81
CA THR A 82 11.25 27.11 6.79
C THR A 82 9.99 26.48 6.17
N TYR A 83 9.71 26.81 4.90
CA TYR A 83 8.60 26.19 4.18
C TYR A 83 8.85 24.70 3.96
N ARG A 84 10.05 24.31 3.53
CA ARG A 84 10.47 22.91 3.40
C ARG A 84 10.28 22.14 4.72
N ASP A 85 10.76 22.71 5.83
CA ASP A 85 10.72 22.05 7.13
C ASP A 85 9.28 21.93 7.66
N ALA A 86 8.41 22.89 7.37
CA ALA A 86 6.99 22.80 7.67
C ALA A 86 6.33 21.61 6.91
N LYS A 87 6.66 21.42 5.64
CA LYS A 87 6.17 20.29 4.83
C LYS A 87 6.69 18.94 5.35
N ILE A 88 7.96 18.87 5.72
CA ILE A 88 8.55 17.67 6.36
C ILE A 88 7.79 17.33 7.65
N ASN A 89 7.50 18.32 8.48
CA ASN A 89 6.73 18.11 9.71
C ASN A 89 5.31 17.59 9.44
N ILE A 90 4.66 18.00 8.35
CA ILE A 90 3.37 17.44 7.94
C ILE A 90 3.50 15.95 7.63
N ILE A 91 4.49 15.55 6.82
CA ILE A 91 4.72 14.14 6.48
C ILE A 91 4.97 13.30 7.74
N LEU A 92 5.79 13.81 8.67
CA LEU A 92 6.06 13.13 9.96
C LEU A 92 4.81 13.01 10.83
N ASN A 93 3.98 14.05 10.88
CA ASN A 93 2.72 14.03 11.63
C ASN A 93 1.73 13.02 11.03
N ASP A 94 1.66 12.93 9.70
CA ASP A 94 0.80 11.96 9.01
C ASP A 94 1.22 10.52 9.34
N LEU A 95 2.54 10.24 9.36
CA LEU A 95 3.06 8.94 9.77
C LEU A 95 2.72 8.65 11.23
N ASN A 96 2.90 9.61 12.14
CA ASN A 96 2.54 9.45 13.54
C ASN A 96 1.03 9.19 13.75
N MET A 97 0.18 9.87 12.97
CA MET A 97 -1.25 9.63 12.98
C MET A 97 -1.60 8.24 12.44
N LEU A 98 -0.87 7.77 11.43
CA LEU A 98 -1.02 6.44 10.86
C LEU A 98 -0.68 5.35 11.88
N PHE A 99 0.45 5.47 12.59
CA PHE A 99 0.81 4.57 13.70
C PHE A 99 -0.32 4.45 14.72
N LYS A 100 -0.82 5.57 15.22
CA LYS A 100 -1.90 5.59 16.20
C LYS A 100 -3.17 4.89 15.69
N ARG A 101 -3.56 5.17 14.45
CA ARG A 101 -4.75 4.57 13.82
C ARG A 101 -4.62 3.06 13.68
N ILE A 102 -3.48 2.59 13.19
CA ILE A 102 -3.23 1.16 12.99
C ILE A 102 -3.13 0.43 14.33
N THR A 103 -2.45 1.02 15.32
CA THR A 103 -2.39 0.48 16.69
C THR A 103 -3.79 0.32 17.31
N LEU A 104 -4.66 1.32 17.16
CA LEU A 104 -6.04 1.24 17.64
C LEU A 104 -6.83 0.13 16.91
N ARG A 105 -6.61 -0.03 15.62
CA ARG A 105 -7.21 -1.11 14.82
C ARG A 105 -6.82 -2.47 15.37
N TYR A 106 -5.51 -2.74 15.53
CA TYR A 106 -5.04 -4.01 16.08
C TYR A 106 -5.57 -4.27 17.49
N LYS A 107 -5.57 -3.28 18.38
CA LYS A 107 -6.14 -3.42 19.72
C LYS A 107 -7.64 -3.79 19.72
N THR A 108 -8.38 -3.32 18.72
CA THR A 108 -9.79 -3.67 18.54
C THR A 108 -9.95 -5.09 18.01
N ASP A 109 -9.14 -5.44 17.01
CA ASP A 109 -9.18 -6.78 16.39
C ASP A 109 -8.72 -7.87 17.39
N ILE A 110 -7.69 -7.60 18.20
CA ILE A 110 -7.24 -8.47 19.30
C ILE A 110 -8.38 -8.77 20.25
N ARG A 111 -9.10 -7.75 20.73
CA ARG A 111 -10.25 -7.97 21.64
C ARG A 111 -11.33 -8.82 21.00
N ARG A 112 -11.61 -8.63 19.72
CA ARG A 112 -12.57 -9.43 18.96
C ARG A 112 -12.13 -10.87 18.88
N VAL A 113 -10.87 -11.11 18.51
CA VAL A 113 -10.30 -12.47 18.39
C VAL A 113 -10.31 -13.19 19.74
N GLN A 114 -9.97 -12.50 20.83
CA GLN A 114 -10.04 -13.08 22.18
C GLN A 114 -11.44 -13.56 22.54
N VAL A 115 -12.49 -12.80 22.24
CA VAL A 115 -13.88 -13.22 22.46
C VAL A 115 -14.22 -14.42 21.57
N MET A 116 -13.76 -14.45 20.32
CA MET A 116 -13.99 -15.57 19.41
C MET A 116 -13.29 -16.85 19.89
N ILE A 117 -12.07 -16.75 20.43
CA ILE A 117 -11.34 -17.88 21.02
C ILE A 117 -12.16 -18.48 22.16
N GLU A 118 -12.64 -17.66 23.09
CA GLU A 118 -13.42 -18.11 24.24
C GLU A 118 -14.72 -18.78 23.80
N ASN A 119 -15.45 -18.19 22.86
CA ASN A 119 -16.68 -18.77 22.31
C ASN A 119 -16.44 -20.14 21.63
N ASN A 120 -15.34 -20.27 20.86
CA ASN A 120 -15.00 -21.54 20.21
C ASN A 120 -14.58 -22.61 21.21
N ARG A 121 -13.86 -22.23 22.28
CA ARG A 121 -13.53 -23.17 23.39
C ARG A 121 -14.77 -23.69 24.09
N GLN A 122 -15.72 -22.78 24.41
CA GLN A 122 -17.01 -23.19 25.01
C GLN A 122 -17.85 -24.06 24.10
N ALA A 123 -17.75 -23.89 22.78
CA ALA A 123 -18.39 -24.75 21.78
C ALA A 123 -17.60 -26.01 21.43
N PHE A 124 -16.50 -26.32 22.14
CA PHE A 124 -15.59 -27.44 21.89
C PHE A 124 -14.97 -27.46 20.47
N ALA A 125 -14.97 -26.31 19.76
CA ALA A 125 -14.35 -26.15 18.44
C ALA A 125 -12.85 -25.85 18.59
N LEU A 126 -12.07 -26.79 19.12
CA LEU A 126 -10.69 -26.59 19.54
C LEU A 126 -9.75 -26.23 18.38
N ALA A 127 -9.96 -26.79 17.19
CA ALA A 127 -9.17 -26.46 16.01
C ALA A 127 -9.36 -24.96 15.62
N ALA A 128 -10.61 -24.49 15.56
CA ALA A 128 -10.90 -23.09 15.27
C ALA A 128 -10.36 -22.14 16.36
N ALA A 129 -10.37 -22.56 17.63
CA ALA A 129 -9.75 -21.79 18.70
C ALA A 129 -8.23 -21.68 18.51
N SER A 130 -7.55 -22.76 18.12
CA SER A 130 -6.11 -22.78 17.85
C SER A 130 -5.72 -21.87 16.69
N ASP A 131 -6.50 -21.86 15.59
CA ASP A 131 -6.26 -20.97 14.44
C ASP A 131 -6.38 -19.48 14.85
N LEU A 132 -7.36 -19.17 15.70
CA LEU A 132 -7.54 -17.81 16.23
C LEU A 132 -6.43 -17.42 17.21
N GLU A 133 -5.86 -18.34 17.96
CA GLU A 133 -4.71 -18.12 18.84
C GLU A 133 -3.47 -17.74 18.01
N ALA A 134 -3.21 -18.43 16.89
CA ALA A 134 -2.14 -18.09 15.97
C ALA A 134 -2.34 -16.69 15.35
N LEU A 135 -3.57 -16.34 15.00
CA LEU A 135 -3.91 -14.99 14.53
C LEU A 135 -3.68 -13.94 15.61
N LEU A 136 -4.03 -14.22 16.86
CA LEU A 136 -3.80 -13.34 18.01
C LEU A 136 -2.30 -13.08 18.23
N GLU A 137 -1.48 -14.11 18.12
CA GLU A 137 -0.02 -14.01 18.18
C GLU A 137 0.51 -13.08 17.10
N THR A 138 0.11 -13.28 15.83
CA THR A 138 0.47 -12.42 14.70
C THR A 138 0.11 -10.94 14.97
N TYR A 139 -1.06 -10.66 15.52
CA TYR A 139 -1.46 -9.29 15.85
C TYR A 139 -0.60 -8.66 16.96
N ASN A 140 -0.19 -9.46 17.94
CA ASN A 140 0.72 -8.99 19.00
C ASN A 140 2.13 -8.71 18.45
N GLU A 141 2.64 -9.56 17.57
CA GLU A 141 3.92 -9.33 16.87
C GLU A 141 3.89 -8.04 16.06
N HIS A 142 2.81 -7.79 15.31
CA HIS A 142 2.65 -6.55 14.55
C HIS A 142 2.60 -5.31 15.47
N LEU A 143 1.94 -5.39 16.62
CA LEU A 143 1.97 -4.28 17.59
C LEU A 143 3.37 -4.02 18.15
N ALA A 144 4.14 -5.07 18.41
CA ALA A 144 5.54 -4.94 18.86
C ALA A 144 6.41 -4.29 17.78
N GLU A 145 6.24 -4.70 16.51
CA GLU A 145 6.98 -4.10 15.38
C GLU A 145 6.58 -2.63 15.17
N ILE A 146 5.30 -2.27 15.27
CA ILE A 146 4.84 -0.87 15.21
C ILE A 146 5.49 -0.03 16.32
N SER A 147 5.52 -0.54 17.55
CA SER A 147 6.18 0.15 18.67
C SER A 147 7.67 0.36 18.45
N LYS A 148 8.33 -0.61 17.83
CA LYS A 148 9.74 -0.50 17.42
C LYS A 148 9.92 0.55 16.33
N MET A 149 9.05 0.58 15.30
CA MET A 149 9.07 1.61 14.25
C MET A 149 8.87 3.02 14.84
N GLU A 150 7.93 3.20 15.78
CA GLU A 150 7.73 4.48 16.48
C GLU A 150 9.02 4.92 17.21
N SER A 151 9.71 3.99 17.88
CA SER A 151 10.97 4.27 18.57
C SER A 151 12.10 4.64 17.59
N LEU A 152 12.19 3.95 16.45
CA LEU A 152 13.16 4.25 15.39
C LEU A 152 12.87 5.62 14.76
N LEU A 153 11.60 5.95 14.54
CA LEU A 153 11.20 7.27 14.02
C LEU A 153 11.60 8.39 14.99
N ALA A 154 11.35 8.20 16.29
CA ALA A 154 11.75 9.16 17.32
C ALA A 154 13.26 9.34 17.41
N ALA A 155 14.04 8.30 17.08
CA ALA A 155 15.49 8.34 17.01
C ALA A 155 16.02 8.90 15.67
N ASN A 156 15.15 9.26 14.71
CA ASN A 156 15.50 9.65 13.35
C ASN A 156 16.33 8.58 12.61
N ASP A 157 16.03 7.30 12.84
CA ASP A 157 16.73 6.20 12.16
C ASP A 157 16.54 6.32 10.63
N PRO A 158 17.60 6.19 9.82
CA PRO A 158 17.53 6.33 8.36
C PRO A 158 16.49 5.44 7.69
N LYS A 159 16.20 4.26 8.26
CA LYS A 159 15.18 3.34 7.73
C LYS A 159 13.78 3.92 7.77
N MET A 160 13.51 4.79 8.76
CA MET A 160 12.23 5.46 8.93
C MET A 160 12.16 6.81 8.23
N MET A 161 13.26 7.29 7.65
CA MET A 161 13.36 8.63 7.05
C MET A 161 13.35 8.62 5.52
N THR A 162 13.14 7.47 4.88
CA THR A 162 13.20 7.32 3.41
C THR A 162 12.28 8.30 2.67
N MET A 163 11.02 8.45 3.13
CA MET A 163 10.07 9.40 2.55
C MET A 163 10.54 10.85 2.71
N ILE A 164 11.15 11.20 3.84
CA ILE A 164 11.67 12.55 4.11
C ILE A 164 12.89 12.85 3.23
N GLU A 165 13.80 11.88 3.09
CA GLU A 165 14.98 12.06 2.24
C GLU A 165 14.60 12.17 0.75
N SER A 166 13.57 11.46 0.31
CA SER A 166 13.03 11.63 -1.05
C SER A 166 12.49 13.04 -1.27
N TYR A 167 11.70 13.57 -0.32
CA TYR A 167 11.19 14.93 -0.36
C TYR A 167 12.32 15.97 -0.37
N ARG A 168 13.31 15.85 0.52
CA ARG A 168 14.49 16.75 0.58
C ARG A 168 15.25 16.78 -0.73
N ARG A 169 15.47 15.62 -1.33
CA ARG A 169 16.14 15.49 -2.62
C ARG A 169 15.38 16.21 -3.73
N GLY A 170 14.07 16.05 -3.76
CA GLY A 170 13.20 16.78 -4.70
C GLY A 170 13.30 18.29 -4.49
N PHE A 171 13.19 18.75 -3.25
CA PHE A 171 13.28 20.16 -2.91
C PHE A 171 14.62 20.79 -3.34
N LEU A 172 15.74 20.08 -3.15
CA LEU A 172 17.05 20.53 -3.62
C LEU A 172 17.13 20.62 -5.15
N LYS A 173 16.55 19.65 -5.86
CA LYS A 173 16.47 19.68 -7.34
C LYS A 173 15.66 20.88 -7.85
N GLY A 174 14.52 21.15 -7.22
CA GLY A 174 13.68 22.29 -7.55
C GLY A 174 14.41 23.64 -7.33
N ASN A 175 15.09 23.80 -6.20
CA ASN A 175 15.92 24.98 -5.93
C ASN A 175 17.01 25.17 -6.98
N ALA A 176 17.70 24.11 -7.37
CA ALA A 176 18.70 24.18 -8.43
C ALA A 176 18.10 24.61 -9.77
N ALA A 177 16.93 24.10 -10.13
CA ALA A 177 16.23 24.45 -11.37
C ALA A 177 15.84 25.94 -11.40
N VAL A 178 15.30 26.49 -10.31
CA VAL A 178 14.98 27.93 -10.21
C VAL A 178 16.22 28.78 -10.34
N THR A 179 17.33 28.41 -9.69
CA THR A 179 18.60 29.15 -9.76
C THR A 179 19.16 29.17 -11.18
N ILE A 180 19.12 28.02 -11.89
CA ILE A 180 19.59 27.94 -13.28
C ILE A 180 18.72 28.84 -14.20
N ASN A 181 17.39 28.76 -14.04
CA ASN A 181 16.47 29.61 -14.82
C ASN A 181 16.72 31.10 -14.60
N PHE A 182 16.95 31.50 -13.35
CA PHE A 182 17.31 32.89 -13.03
C PHE A 182 18.60 33.33 -13.71
N LEU A 183 19.66 32.51 -13.69
CA LEU A 183 20.93 32.81 -14.33
C LEU A 183 20.83 32.88 -15.85
N ASN A 184 20.00 32.08 -16.48
CA ASN A 184 19.81 32.06 -17.93
C ASN A 184 18.99 33.25 -18.42
N ASN A 185 18.03 33.74 -17.65
CA ASN A 185 17.18 34.88 -18.00
C ASN A 185 17.87 36.24 -17.79
N ASN A 186 19.01 36.28 -17.10
CA ASN A 186 19.77 37.48 -16.83
C ASN A 186 21.07 37.62 -17.69
N LYS A 187 21.19 36.81 -18.75
CA LYS A 187 22.20 36.93 -19.81
C LYS A 187 21.62 37.60 -21.04
#